data_c0272fc5212ba53a5b2df1f80b6ac070
#
_entry.id   c0272fc5212ba53a5b2df1f80b6ac070
#
_cell.length_a   1.000
_cell.length_b   1.000
_cell.length_c   1.000
_cell.angle_alpha   90.00
_cell.angle_beta   90.00
_cell.angle_gamma   90.00
#
_symmetry.space_group_name_H-M   'P 1'
#
loop_
_entity.id
_entity.type
_entity.pdbx_description
1 polymer ?
#
loop_
_entity_poly.entity_id
_entity_poly.type
_entity_poly.pdbx_seq_one_letter_code
_entity_poly.pdbx_strand_id
1 'polypeptide(L)'
;MPIQEGEKIPAVALKNTDMSDVTTDELFSGRKVVLFAVPGAFTPTCSEQHLPGYIAQSDAIKAKGVDEIICLSVNDAFVMGAWGKDRGAGDAVRMIADGNGDLTKALGLEMDGTGIGFGLRAQRFAAIIDDGTVTKLAVEEPMKFEVSAAEAILAAL
;
A
#
# COMPACT_ATOMS: atom_id res chain seq x y z
N MET A 1 18.67 -1.89 -1.13
CA MET A 1 18.25 -2.71 -2.27
C MET A 1 16.73 -2.86 -2.20
N PRO A 2 16.01 -2.54 -3.26
CA PRO A 2 14.57 -2.78 -3.28
C PRO A 2 14.24 -4.26 -3.17
N ILE A 3 13.13 -4.57 -2.49
CA ILE A 3 12.63 -5.93 -2.42
C ILE A 3 12.30 -6.44 -3.83
N GLN A 4 12.40 -7.75 -4.02
CA GLN A 4 12.14 -8.39 -5.32
C GLN A 4 11.11 -9.50 -5.17
N GLU A 5 10.48 -9.87 -6.28
CA GLU A 5 9.59 -11.02 -6.33
C GLU A 5 10.32 -12.27 -5.85
N GLY A 6 9.64 -13.06 -5.02
CA GLY A 6 10.20 -14.23 -4.37
C GLY A 6 10.75 -13.97 -2.98
N GLU A 7 10.92 -12.72 -2.58
CA GLU A 7 11.42 -12.38 -1.25
C GLU A 7 10.28 -12.21 -0.25
N LYS A 8 10.60 -12.43 1.02
CA LYS A 8 9.63 -12.26 2.12
C LYS A 8 9.59 -10.81 2.60
N ILE A 9 8.40 -10.37 3.01
CA ILE A 9 8.24 -9.07 3.65
C ILE A 9 8.97 -9.08 4.98
N PRO A 10 9.82 -8.07 5.24
CA PRO A 10 10.52 -7.95 6.54
C PRO A 10 9.56 -7.77 7.72
N ALA A 11 9.99 -8.18 8.90
CA ALA A 11 9.22 -8.01 10.13
C ALA A 11 9.26 -6.55 10.57
N VAL A 12 8.13 -5.86 10.53
CA VAL A 12 8.01 -4.44 10.89
C VAL A 12 6.69 -4.23 11.63
N ALA A 13 6.70 -3.34 12.64
CA ALA A 13 5.50 -2.90 13.33
C ALA A 13 4.96 -1.62 12.69
N LEU A 14 3.65 -1.59 12.48
CA LEU A 14 2.92 -0.49 11.84
C LEU A 14 1.76 -0.06 12.74
N LYS A 15 0.99 0.90 12.29
CA LYS A 15 -0.20 1.38 13.02
C LYS A 15 -1.47 1.18 12.19
N ASN A 16 -2.50 0.66 12.84
CA ASN A 16 -3.87 0.77 12.35
C ASN A 16 -4.35 2.21 12.52
N THR A 17 -5.46 2.57 11.90
CA THR A 17 -6.00 3.93 11.96
C THR A 17 -6.54 4.31 13.36
N ASP A 18 -6.76 3.33 14.24
CA ASP A 18 -7.14 3.55 15.64
C ASP A 18 -5.93 3.67 16.58
N MET A 19 -4.71 3.76 16.04
CA MET A 19 -3.44 3.83 16.76
C MET A 19 -2.98 2.52 17.39
N SER A 20 -3.72 1.43 17.22
CA SER A 20 -3.25 0.12 17.67
C SER A 20 -2.11 -0.40 16.80
N ASP A 21 -1.25 -1.21 17.41
CA ASP A 21 -0.13 -1.82 16.70
C ASP A 21 -0.60 -2.99 15.82
N VAL A 22 0.05 -3.13 14.67
CA VAL A 22 -0.11 -4.30 13.81
C VAL A 22 1.25 -4.62 13.18
N THR A 23 1.59 -5.90 13.10
CA THR A 23 2.85 -6.33 12.49
C THR A 23 2.64 -6.81 11.07
N THR A 24 3.71 -6.80 10.29
CA THR A 24 3.68 -7.37 8.93
C THR A 24 3.32 -8.85 8.97
N ASP A 25 3.76 -9.58 10.00
CA ASP A 25 3.39 -10.98 10.16
C ASP A 25 1.88 -11.15 10.31
N GLU A 26 1.25 -10.34 11.14
CA GLU A 26 -0.21 -10.37 11.32
C GLU A 26 -0.97 -10.01 10.04
N LEU A 27 -0.42 -9.11 9.24
CA LEU A 27 -1.06 -8.66 7.99
C LEU A 27 -0.96 -9.71 6.89
N PHE A 28 0.17 -10.41 6.78
CA PHE A 28 0.50 -11.16 5.58
C PHE A 28 0.61 -12.67 5.78
N SER A 29 0.86 -13.15 6.99
CA SER A 29 1.08 -14.59 7.22
C SER A 29 -0.19 -15.39 6.98
N GLY A 30 -0.09 -16.47 6.18
CA GLY A 30 -1.23 -17.34 5.87
C GLY A 30 -2.34 -16.69 5.05
N ARG A 31 -2.06 -15.55 4.42
CA ARG A 31 -3.07 -14.77 3.70
C ARG A 31 -2.54 -14.34 2.34
N LYS A 32 -3.45 -14.12 1.40
CA LYS A 32 -3.13 -13.49 0.12
C LYS A 32 -3.62 -12.05 0.15
N VAL A 33 -2.69 -11.11 0.03
CA VAL A 33 -2.96 -9.68 0.21
C VAL A 33 -2.47 -8.90 -1.00
N VAL A 34 -3.25 -7.92 -1.43
CA VAL A 34 -2.78 -6.88 -2.35
C VAL A 34 -2.40 -5.67 -1.51
N LEU A 35 -1.14 -5.28 -1.59
CA LEU A 35 -0.60 -4.10 -0.93
C LEU A 35 -0.29 -3.04 -1.99
N PHE A 36 -0.86 -1.85 -1.87
CA PHE A 36 -0.43 -0.74 -2.69
C PHE A 36 -0.01 0.43 -1.81
N ALA A 37 0.99 1.16 -2.26
CA ALA A 37 1.53 2.30 -1.52
C ALA A 37 1.47 3.55 -2.38
N VAL A 38 1.27 4.66 -1.70
CA VAL A 38 1.13 5.97 -2.31
C VAL A 38 2.12 6.94 -1.67
N PRO A 39 2.61 7.95 -2.44
CA PRO A 39 3.51 8.96 -1.88
C PRO A 39 2.89 9.83 -0.78
N GLY A 40 1.57 9.95 -0.75
CA GLY A 40 0.94 10.70 0.32
C GLY A 40 -0.57 10.71 0.27
N ALA A 41 -1.20 10.56 1.45
CA ALA A 41 -2.63 10.76 1.61
C ALA A 41 -3.02 12.17 1.18
N PHE A 42 -4.21 12.31 0.61
CA PHE A 42 -4.79 13.58 0.13
C PHE A 42 -4.03 14.24 -1.03
N THR A 43 -2.98 13.62 -1.57
CA THR A 43 -2.32 14.14 -2.77
C THR A 43 -3.15 13.78 -4.03
N PRO A 44 -3.00 14.54 -5.15
CA PRO A 44 -3.96 14.43 -6.26
C PRO A 44 -4.15 13.03 -6.85
N THR A 45 -3.11 12.40 -7.39
CA THR A 45 -3.24 11.07 -8.02
C THR A 45 -3.64 10.01 -7.02
N CYS A 46 -3.10 10.07 -5.80
CA CYS A 46 -3.43 9.12 -4.73
C CYS A 46 -4.92 9.18 -4.38
N SER A 47 -5.47 10.39 -4.28
CA SER A 47 -6.85 10.64 -3.86
C SER A 47 -7.87 10.50 -4.98
N GLU A 48 -7.48 10.81 -6.21
CA GLU A 48 -8.41 10.87 -7.34
C GLU A 48 -8.41 9.60 -8.19
N GLN A 49 -7.31 8.83 -8.18
CA GLN A 49 -7.16 7.68 -9.06
C GLN A 49 -6.74 6.41 -8.35
N HIS A 50 -5.66 6.43 -7.58
CA HIS A 50 -5.07 5.19 -7.04
C HIS A 50 -5.98 4.53 -6.01
N LEU A 51 -6.30 5.20 -4.92
CA LEU A 51 -7.20 4.65 -3.90
C LEU A 51 -8.60 4.40 -4.44
N PRO A 52 -9.25 5.35 -5.15
CA PRO A 52 -10.58 5.07 -5.70
C PRO A 52 -10.63 3.89 -6.65
N GLY A 53 -9.58 3.66 -7.44
CA GLY A 53 -9.48 2.51 -8.33
C GLY A 53 -9.54 1.19 -7.58
N TYR A 54 -8.79 1.07 -6.47
CA TYR A 54 -8.84 -0.14 -5.65
C TYR A 54 -10.15 -0.31 -4.92
N ILE A 55 -10.77 0.78 -4.48
CA ILE A 55 -12.10 0.70 -3.87
C ILE A 55 -13.11 0.17 -4.89
N ALA A 56 -13.10 0.70 -6.10
CA ALA A 56 -14.03 0.30 -7.15
C ALA A 56 -13.83 -1.16 -7.59
N GLN A 57 -12.59 -1.64 -7.62
CA GLN A 57 -12.25 -3.00 -8.05
C GLN A 57 -12.13 -3.99 -6.90
N SER A 58 -12.45 -3.58 -5.68
CA SER A 58 -12.26 -4.38 -4.48
C SER A 58 -12.91 -5.77 -4.58
N ASP A 59 -14.17 -5.82 -4.98
CA ASP A 59 -14.90 -7.10 -5.08
C ASP A 59 -14.29 -8.01 -6.12
N ALA A 60 -13.91 -7.46 -7.28
CA ALA A 60 -13.30 -8.24 -8.36
C ALA A 60 -11.93 -8.80 -7.93
N ILE A 61 -11.14 -8.01 -7.22
CA ILE A 61 -9.83 -8.44 -6.71
C ILE A 61 -10.02 -9.56 -5.67
N LYS A 62 -10.93 -9.37 -4.72
CA LYS A 62 -11.20 -10.36 -3.66
C LYS A 62 -11.78 -11.66 -4.25
N ALA A 63 -12.54 -11.57 -5.33
CA ALA A 63 -13.06 -12.74 -6.01
C ALA A 63 -11.97 -13.64 -6.61
N LYS A 64 -10.75 -13.12 -6.78
CA LYS A 64 -9.59 -13.88 -7.24
C LYS A 64 -8.84 -14.58 -6.10
N GLY A 65 -9.40 -14.61 -4.89
CA GLY A 65 -8.79 -15.27 -3.73
C GLY A 65 -7.96 -14.35 -2.85
N VAL A 66 -8.06 -13.05 -3.02
CA VAL A 66 -7.38 -12.07 -2.19
C VAL A 66 -8.18 -11.84 -0.91
N ASP A 67 -7.53 -12.03 0.24
CA ASP A 67 -8.16 -11.88 1.55
C ASP A 67 -8.38 -10.42 1.94
N GLU A 68 -7.44 -9.54 1.57
CA GLU A 68 -7.51 -8.14 1.95
C GLU A 68 -6.73 -7.26 0.96
N ILE A 69 -7.18 -6.03 0.79
CA ILE A 69 -6.45 -4.98 0.06
C ILE A 69 -6.00 -3.95 1.09
N ILE A 70 -4.71 -3.63 1.08
CA ILE A 70 -4.10 -2.69 2.03
C ILE A 70 -3.51 -1.51 1.29
N CYS A 71 -3.83 -0.29 1.76
CA CYS A 71 -3.21 0.95 1.32
C CYS A 71 -2.20 1.41 2.37
N LEU A 72 -0.95 1.60 1.96
CA LEU A 72 0.16 2.02 2.80
C LEU A 72 0.64 3.41 2.39
N SER A 73 0.96 4.23 3.36
CA SER A 73 1.59 5.53 3.11
C SER A 73 2.43 5.94 4.30
N VAL A 74 3.47 6.75 4.05
CA VAL A 74 4.27 7.39 5.09
C VAL A 74 3.49 8.62 5.59
N ASN A 75 2.43 8.33 6.31
CA ASN A 75 1.55 9.28 6.99
C ASN A 75 1.17 8.65 8.32
N ASP A 76 0.79 9.48 9.29
CA ASP A 76 0.35 8.95 10.58
C ASP A 76 -1.05 8.31 10.52
N ALA A 77 -1.42 7.63 11.60
CA ALA A 77 -2.68 6.90 11.68
C ALA A 77 -3.91 7.80 11.56
N PHE A 78 -3.82 9.02 12.08
CA PHE A 78 -4.95 9.97 12.03
C PHE A 78 -5.20 10.44 10.60
N VAL A 79 -4.13 10.75 9.88
CA VAL A 79 -4.22 11.17 8.47
C VAL A 79 -4.77 10.02 7.63
N MET A 80 -4.27 8.80 7.81
CA MET A 80 -4.73 7.64 7.07
C MET A 80 -6.20 7.32 7.36
N GLY A 81 -6.61 7.45 8.61
CA GLY A 81 -8.01 7.25 9.00
C GLY A 81 -8.94 8.28 8.37
N ALA A 82 -8.56 9.54 8.41
CA ALA A 82 -9.33 10.63 7.81
C ALA A 82 -9.43 10.47 6.28
N TRP A 83 -8.33 10.10 5.65
CA TRP A 83 -8.30 9.90 4.19
C TRP A 83 -9.17 8.73 3.75
N GLY A 84 -9.06 7.60 4.45
CA GLY A 84 -9.91 6.44 4.16
C GLY A 84 -11.39 6.76 4.31
N LYS A 85 -11.75 7.50 5.36
CA LYS A 85 -13.14 7.93 5.59
C LYS A 85 -13.61 8.90 4.51
N ASP A 86 -12.78 9.88 4.16
CA ASP A 86 -13.10 10.87 3.13
C ASP A 86 -13.35 10.21 1.76
N ARG A 87 -12.60 9.17 1.43
CA ARG A 87 -12.71 8.47 0.14
C ARG A 87 -13.64 7.26 0.17
N GLY A 88 -14.23 6.95 1.31
CA GLY A 88 -15.19 5.85 1.44
C GLY A 88 -14.55 4.48 1.34
N ALA A 89 -13.33 4.32 1.86
CA ALA A 89 -12.61 3.04 1.81
C ALA A 89 -13.36 1.91 2.52
N GLY A 90 -13.94 2.19 3.70
CA GLY A 90 -14.74 1.22 4.44
C GLY A 90 -14.03 -0.11 4.62
N ASP A 91 -14.74 -1.20 4.30
CA ASP A 91 -14.18 -2.55 4.32
C ASP A 91 -13.50 -2.94 3.00
N ALA A 92 -13.59 -2.10 1.98
CA ALA A 92 -13.02 -2.40 0.67
C ALA A 92 -11.50 -2.37 0.69
N VAL A 93 -10.92 -1.36 1.36
CA VAL A 93 -9.47 -1.16 1.46
C VAL A 93 -9.13 -0.80 2.90
N ARG A 94 -8.21 -1.56 3.48
CA ARG A 94 -7.69 -1.30 4.83
C ARG A 94 -6.58 -0.26 4.75
N MET A 95 -6.70 0.80 5.55
CA MET A 95 -5.70 1.85 5.60
C MET A 95 -4.68 1.52 6.70
N ILE A 96 -3.40 1.47 6.35
CA ILE A 96 -2.30 1.20 7.29
C ILE A 96 -1.31 2.36 7.26
N ALA A 97 -0.90 2.81 8.43
CA ALA A 97 0.01 3.93 8.59
C ALA A 97 1.44 3.46 8.79
N ASP A 98 2.34 3.91 7.93
CA ASP A 98 3.79 3.72 8.05
C ASP A 98 4.43 5.08 8.37
N GLY A 99 3.98 5.70 9.47
CA GLY A 99 4.31 7.08 9.80
C GLY A 99 5.79 7.40 9.88
N ASN A 100 6.60 6.44 10.35
CA ASN A 100 8.05 6.61 10.43
C ASN A 100 8.78 6.13 9.18
N GLY A 101 8.06 5.56 8.23
CA GLY A 101 8.66 4.99 7.02
C GLY A 101 9.41 3.69 7.25
N ASP A 102 9.16 3.01 8.36
CA ASP A 102 9.94 1.80 8.72
C ASP A 102 9.77 0.68 7.70
N LEU A 103 8.54 0.37 7.29
CA LEU A 103 8.31 -0.66 6.27
C LEU A 103 8.79 -0.19 4.91
N THR A 104 8.49 1.05 4.56
CA THR A 104 8.92 1.62 3.28
C THR A 104 10.44 1.53 3.09
N LYS A 105 11.20 1.87 4.14
CA LYS A 105 12.67 1.76 4.13
C LYS A 105 13.13 0.31 4.10
N ALA A 106 12.49 -0.57 4.87
CA ALA A 106 12.82 -1.99 4.89
C ALA A 106 12.61 -2.65 3.53
N LEU A 107 11.61 -2.20 2.78
CA LEU A 107 11.36 -2.68 1.41
C LEU A 107 12.32 -2.06 0.38
N GLY A 108 13.06 -1.01 0.75
CA GLY A 108 13.91 -0.29 -0.19
C GLY A 108 13.12 0.51 -1.22
N LEU A 109 11.90 0.89 -0.91
CA LEU A 109 10.99 1.60 -1.83
C LEU A 109 10.69 3.02 -1.36
N GLU A 110 11.60 3.61 -0.60
CA GLU A 110 11.50 5.00 -0.18
C GLU A 110 11.76 5.97 -1.33
N MET A 111 11.20 7.16 -1.18
CA MET A 111 11.37 8.28 -2.09
C MET A 111 11.76 9.51 -1.28
N ASP A 112 12.79 10.22 -1.72
CA ASP A 112 13.16 11.50 -1.11
C ASP A 112 12.33 12.62 -1.71
N GLY A 113 11.32 13.06 -0.99
CA GLY A 113 10.44 14.15 -1.38
C GLY A 113 10.86 15.51 -0.84
N THR A 114 12.10 15.65 -0.36
CA THR A 114 12.59 16.89 0.26
C THR A 114 12.42 18.10 -0.66
N GLY A 115 12.68 17.91 -1.96
CA GLY A 115 12.61 19.01 -2.94
C GLY A 115 11.24 19.64 -3.09
N ILE A 116 10.18 18.92 -2.74
CA ILE A 116 8.80 19.41 -2.82
C ILE A 116 8.15 19.51 -1.44
N GLY A 117 8.95 19.46 -0.37
CA GLY A 117 8.45 19.61 0.99
C GLY A 117 7.77 18.36 1.56
N PHE A 118 7.95 17.20 0.95
CA PHE A 118 7.32 15.96 1.41
C PHE A 118 8.19 15.18 2.40
N GLY A 119 9.50 15.38 2.39
CA GLY A 119 10.41 14.55 3.18
C GLY A 119 10.47 13.11 2.66
N LEU A 120 10.66 12.16 3.58
CA LEU A 120 10.67 10.74 3.22
C LEU A 120 9.26 10.25 2.94
N ARG A 121 9.07 9.65 1.79
CA ARG A 121 7.79 9.04 1.36
C ARG A 121 8.03 7.69 0.70
N ALA A 122 6.95 6.97 0.42
CA ALA A 122 7.02 5.76 -0.38
C ALA A 122 6.97 6.11 -1.87
N GLN A 123 7.69 5.34 -2.69
CA GLN A 123 7.39 5.31 -4.12
C GLN A 123 5.99 4.75 -4.31
N ARG A 124 5.36 5.05 -5.45
CA ARG A 124 4.08 4.46 -5.79
C ARG A 124 4.31 3.04 -6.30
N PHE A 125 3.71 2.06 -5.61
CA PHE A 125 3.84 0.68 -6.05
C PHE A 125 2.60 -0.13 -5.66
N ALA A 126 2.49 -1.33 -6.23
CA ALA A 126 1.55 -2.34 -5.78
C ALA A 126 2.24 -3.70 -5.79
N ALA A 127 1.81 -4.57 -4.89
CA ALA A 127 2.37 -5.91 -4.75
C ALA A 127 1.28 -6.91 -4.44
N ILE A 128 1.46 -8.13 -4.94
CA ILE A 128 0.67 -9.29 -4.51
C ILE A 128 1.55 -10.06 -3.54
N ILE A 129 1.05 -10.31 -2.33
CA ILE A 129 1.80 -10.97 -1.26
C ILE A 129 1.02 -12.21 -0.86
N ASP A 130 1.66 -13.37 -0.98
CA ASP A 130 1.07 -14.66 -0.64
C ASP A 130 1.86 -15.28 0.50
N ASP A 131 1.23 -15.44 1.66
CA ASP A 131 1.85 -15.96 2.89
C ASP A 131 3.18 -15.25 3.19
N GLY A 132 3.17 -13.92 3.13
CA GLY A 132 4.33 -13.10 3.44
C GLY A 132 5.38 -12.99 2.34
N THR A 133 5.23 -13.70 1.23
CA THR A 133 6.16 -13.66 0.10
C THR A 133 5.60 -12.80 -1.02
N VAL A 134 6.42 -11.91 -1.56
CA VAL A 134 6.05 -11.05 -2.69
C VAL A 134 6.04 -11.91 -3.96
N THR A 135 4.87 -12.12 -4.55
CA THR A 135 4.72 -12.89 -5.79
C THR A 135 4.65 -12.00 -7.03
N LYS A 136 4.26 -10.74 -6.85
CA LYS A 136 4.23 -9.74 -7.91
C LYS A 136 4.59 -8.38 -7.32
N LEU A 137 5.47 -7.66 -7.99
CA LEU A 137 5.84 -6.29 -7.59
C LEU A 137 5.79 -5.39 -8.82
N ALA A 138 5.02 -4.31 -8.72
CA ALA A 138 4.87 -3.32 -9.77
C ALA A 138 5.17 -1.93 -9.21
N VAL A 139 6.37 -1.41 -9.49
CA VAL A 139 6.82 -0.10 -9.02
C VAL A 139 6.70 0.89 -10.17
N GLU A 140 6.04 2.02 -9.92
CA GLU A 140 5.89 3.06 -10.93
C GLU A 140 7.19 3.79 -11.17
N GLU A 141 7.40 4.21 -12.41
CA GLU A 141 8.40 5.23 -12.69
C GLU A 141 7.93 6.57 -12.10
N PRO A 142 8.87 7.48 -11.74
CA PRO A 142 8.48 8.77 -11.17
C PRO A 142 7.42 9.49 -12.00
N MET A 143 6.41 10.01 -11.33
CA MET A 143 5.29 10.76 -11.92
C MET A 143 4.33 9.94 -12.77
N LYS A 144 4.48 8.60 -12.81
CA LYS A 144 3.57 7.74 -13.57
C LYS A 144 2.55 7.02 -12.68
N PHE A 145 1.44 6.63 -13.30
CA PHE A 145 0.39 5.82 -12.68
C PHE A 145 -0.16 4.87 -13.73
N GLU A 146 0.41 3.68 -13.82
CA GLU A 146 0.06 2.65 -14.82
C GLU A 146 0.13 1.25 -14.21
N VAL A 147 1.33 0.81 -13.83
CA VAL A 147 1.60 -0.58 -13.46
C VAL A 147 1.07 -0.95 -12.07
N SER A 148 0.87 0.03 -11.19
CA SER A 148 0.38 -0.17 -9.82
C SER A 148 -1.13 0.04 -9.69
N ALA A 149 -1.81 0.37 -10.77
CA ALA A 149 -3.25 0.58 -10.77
C ALA A 149 -4.00 -0.72 -10.49
N ALA A 150 -5.22 -0.60 -9.96
CA ALA A 150 -6.04 -1.74 -9.60
C ALA A 150 -6.26 -2.69 -10.79
N GLU A 151 -6.48 -2.15 -11.98
CA GLU A 151 -6.70 -2.93 -13.20
C GLU A 151 -5.47 -3.77 -13.56
N ALA A 152 -4.27 -3.20 -13.41
CA ALA A 152 -3.02 -3.90 -13.69
C ALA A 152 -2.78 -5.05 -12.71
N ILE A 153 -3.07 -4.85 -11.44
CA ILE A 153 -2.95 -5.89 -10.42
C ILE A 153 -4.03 -6.97 -10.61
N LEU A 154 -5.25 -6.57 -10.91
CA LEU A 154 -6.33 -7.53 -11.20
C LEU A 154 -5.96 -8.45 -12.36
N ALA A 155 -5.35 -7.92 -13.40
CA ALA A 155 -4.89 -8.70 -14.55
C ALA A 155 -3.77 -9.68 -14.19
N ALA A 156 -3.03 -9.43 -13.13
CA ALA A 156 -1.93 -10.28 -12.66
C ALA A 156 -2.37 -11.36 -11.67
N LEU A 157 -3.61 -11.32 -11.21
CA LEU A 157 -4.16 -12.28 -10.25
C LEU A 157 -4.65 -13.57 -10.90
#